data_3234309a8dd0e6c957ed4166b4a05a5a
#
_entry.id   3234309a8dd0e6c957ed4166b4a05a5a
#
_cell.length_a   1.000
_cell.length_b   1.000
_cell.length_c   1.000
_cell.angle_alpha   90.00
_cell.angle_beta   90.00
_cell.angle_gamma   90.00
#
_symmetry.space_group_name_H-M   'P 1'
#
loop_
_entity.id
_entity.type
_entity.pdbx_description
1 polymer ?
#
loop_
_entity_poly.entity_id
_entity_poly.type
_entity_poly.pdbx_seq_one_letter_code
_entity_poly.pdbx_strand_id
1 'polypeptide(L)'
;MRLKQFLQKGGRKYTDPFYDKTDEIASKKTGVPLEILKSIRLYGEASNEDQVSGAGARGVYQFTRSTRNRILEKYGLDAWDPNQASLAAAKLLKDNADRHNGDYYTAIREYHGGTDPKNWGKYNRKYIENVTKGMSELKGNTPYYDNVSQNNEYNYTNPLLSEYKDIIKGMQNGVIDWTDDKTLDLYQKNPDFVNTVMNTYKTQEEYLRDIKLEEERNIQEQNKKKVEAENKYIEEVLTQKELEKRQVLATIPLSKSVSSNDIKPNI
;
A
#
# COMPACT_ATOMS: atom_id res chain seq x y z
N MET A 1 -10.49 15.72 -34.10
CA MET A 1 -11.27 14.51 -33.77
C MET A 1 -11.62 14.56 -32.29
N ARG A 2 -12.85 14.93 -31.91
CA ARG A 2 -13.29 14.93 -30.51
C ARG A 2 -13.54 13.48 -30.11
N LEU A 3 -12.75 12.93 -29.19
CA LEU A 3 -13.07 11.70 -28.48
C LEU A 3 -14.42 11.94 -27.74
N LYS A 4 -15.49 11.35 -28.24
CA LYS A 4 -16.71 11.15 -27.48
C LYS A 4 -16.33 10.18 -26.35
N GLN A 5 -16.10 10.71 -25.15
CA GLN A 5 -16.18 9.91 -23.93
C GLN A 5 -17.57 9.29 -23.93
N PHE A 6 -17.65 8.00 -24.12
CA PHE A 6 -18.83 7.24 -23.80
C PHE A 6 -19.03 7.35 -22.29
N LEU A 7 -19.85 8.30 -21.88
CA LEU A 7 -20.48 8.30 -20.59
C LEU A 7 -21.38 7.05 -20.55
N GLN A 8 -20.85 5.94 -20.06
CA GLN A 8 -21.68 4.82 -19.65
C GLN A 8 -22.60 5.39 -18.56
N LYS A 9 -23.91 5.48 -18.87
CA LYS A 9 -24.95 5.68 -17.87
C LYS A 9 -24.99 4.42 -17.02
N GLY A 10 -24.37 4.44 -15.86
CA GLY A 10 -24.24 3.34 -14.91
C GLY A 10 -22.76 3.12 -14.56
N GLY A 11 -22.45 2.95 -13.28
CA GLY A 11 -21.10 2.62 -12.83
C GLY A 11 -20.66 1.24 -13.32
N ARG A 12 -19.35 0.98 -13.31
CA ARG A 12 -18.81 -0.36 -13.66
C ARG A 12 -19.38 -1.42 -12.74
N LYS A 13 -19.58 -2.61 -13.28
CA LYS A 13 -19.94 -3.77 -12.46
C LYS A 13 -18.76 -4.16 -11.57
N TYR A 14 -19.05 -4.73 -10.40
CA TYR A 14 -18.03 -5.29 -9.51
C TYR A 14 -17.23 -6.44 -10.15
N THR A 15 -17.73 -7.04 -11.24
CA THR A 15 -17.06 -8.08 -12.05
C THR A 15 -16.23 -7.51 -13.20
N ASP A 16 -16.14 -6.18 -13.37
CA ASP A 16 -15.39 -5.55 -14.45
C ASP A 16 -13.88 -5.86 -14.32
N PRO A 17 -13.19 -6.26 -15.40
CA PRO A 17 -11.74 -6.54 -15.39
C PRO A 17 -10.87 -5.36 -14.92
N PHE A 18 -11.38 -4.14 -14.99
CA PHE A 18 -10.72 -2.99 -14.41
C PHE A 18 -10.38 -3.20 -12.93
N TYR A 19 -11.32 -3.77 -12.17
CA TYR A 19 -11.10 -4.02 -10.74
C TYR A 19 -10.14 -5.18 -10.48
N ASP A 20 -10.08 -6.18 -11.37
CA ASP A 20 -9.07 -7.25 -11.26
C ASP A 20 -7.65 -6.65 -11.32
N LYS A 21 -7.43 -5.71 -12.24
CA LYS A 21 -6.14 -5.03 -12.38
C LYS A 21 -5.83 -4.11 -11.20
N THR A 22 -6.81 -3.36 -10.70
CA THR A 22 -6.60 -2.48 -9.53
C THR A 22 -6.39 -3.28 -8.25
N ASP A 23 -7.04 -4.45 -8.09
CA ASP A 23 -6.80 -5.38 -6.98
C ASP A 23 -5.39 -5.97 -7.02
N GLU A 24 -4.90 -6.36 -8.20
CA GLU A 24 -3.52 -6.84 -8.37
C GLU A 24 -2.49 -5.78 -7.98
N ILE A 25 -2.70 -4.53 -8.41
CA ILE A 25 -1.83 -3.41 -8.05
C ILE A 25 -1.87 -3.16 -6.54
N ALA A 26 -3.07 -3.17 -5.94
CA ALA A 26 -3.26 -2.95 -4.51
C ALA A 26 -2.61 -4.06 -3.68
N SER A 27 -2.81 -5.33 -4.08
CA SER A 27 -2.17 -6.50 -3.47
C SER A 27 -0.64 -6.38 -3.48
N LYS A 28 -0.05 -6.09 -4.64
CA LYS A 28 1.40 -5.90 -4.78
C LYS A 28 1.94 -4.74 -3.91
N LYS A 29 1.19 -3.65 -3.79
CA LYS A 29 1.61 -2.48 -3.00
C LYS A 29 1.49 -2.66 -1.49
N THR A 30 0.63 -3.54 -1.03
CA THR A 30 0.32 -3.66 0.41
C THR A 30 0.69 -5.01 1.01
N GLY A 31 0.97 -6.02 0.18
CA GLY A 31 1.17 -7.40 0.61
C GLY A 31 -0.12 -8.12 1.04
N VAL A 32 -1.29 -7.48 0.90
CA VAL A 32 -2.58 -8.16 1.14
C VAL A 32 -2.80 -9.20 0.04
N PRO A 33 -3.11 -10.46 0.39
CA PRO A 33 -3.35 -11.51 -0.60
C PRO A 33 -4.44 -11.10 -1.60
N LEU A 34 -4.15 -11.29 -2.89
CA LEU A 34 -5.04 -10.88 -3.98
C LEU A 34 -6.43 -11.53 -3.90
N GLU A 35 -6.46 -12.79 -3.51
CA GLU A 35 -7.69 -13.54 -3.33
C GLU A 35 -8.60 -12.95 -2.25
N ILE A 36 -8.04 -12.31 -1.21
CA ILE A 36 -8.83 -11.62 -0.18
C ILE A 36 -9.52 -10.40 -0.78
N LEU A 37 -8.79 -9.56 -1.50
CA LEU A 37 -9.37 -8.38 -2.16
C LEU A 37 -10.45 -8.77 -3.17
N LYS A 38 -10.15 -9.72 -4.05
CA LYS A 38 -11.13 -10.24 -5.02
C LYS A 38 -12.34 -10.85 -4.35
N SER A 39 -12.15 -11.63 -3.26
CA SER A 39 -13.28 -12.26 -2.55
C SER A 39 -14.16 -11.26 -1.83
N ILE A 40 -13.60 -10.25 -1.20
CA ILE A 40 -14.39 -9.16 -0.61
C ILE A 40 -15.23 -8.49 -1.69
N ARG A 41 -14.66 -8.12 -2.83
CA ARG A 41 -15.38 -7.47 -3.92
C ARG A 41 -16.43 -8.36 -4.55
N LEU A 42 -16.10 -9.63 -4.85
CA LEU A 42 -16.94 -10.52 -5.65
C LEU A 42 -17.99 -11.26 -4.84
N TYR A 43 -17.69 -11.62 -3.58
CA TYR A 43 -18.52 -12.50 -2.76
C TYR A 43 -18.99 -11.83 -1.46
N GLY A 44 -18.22 -10.89 -0.92
CA GLY A 44 -18.58 -10.13 0.27
C GLY A 44 -19.56 -9.01 -0.05
N GLU A 45 -19.13 -8.05 -0.84
CA GLU A 45 -19.89 -6.84 -1.16
C GLU A 45 -20.77 -7.02 -2.40
N ALA A 46 -20.26 -7.63 -3.45
CA ALA A 46 -20.92 -7.87 -4.74
C ALA A 46 -21.70 -6.64 -5.28
N SER A 47 -21.12 -5.47 -5.12
CA SER A 47 -21.76 -4.17 -5.34
C SER A 47 -21.10 -3.42 -6.49
N ASN A 48 -21.90 -2.80 -7.35
CA ASN A 48 -21.40 -2.01 -8.48
C ASN A 48 -20.84 -0.65 -8.02
N GLU A 49 -20.08 0.00 -8.89
CA GLU A 49 -19.40 1.28 -8.65
C GLU A 49 -20.33 2.40 -8.16
N ASP A 50 -21.52 2.49 -8.74
CA ASP A 50 -22.55 3.49 -8.43
C ASP A 50 -23.53 3.07 -7.34
N GLN A 51 -23.39 1.86 -6.80
CA GLN A 51 -24.31 1.32 -5.82
C GLN A 51 -24.10 1.98 -4.44
N VAL A 52 -25.22 2.32 -3.82
CA VAL A 52 -25.27 2.88 -2.47
C VAL A 52 -26.14 2.01 -1.59
N SER A 53 -25.60 1.55 -0.46
CA SER A 53 -26.36 0.74 0.50
C SER A 53 -27.30 1.62 1.35
N GLY A 54 -28.23 0.97 2.07
CA GLY A 54 -29.10 1.66 3.03
C GLY A 54 -28.35 2.40 4.16
N ALA A 55 -27.11 1.98 4.47
CA ALA A 55 -26.23 2.64 5.42
C ALA A 55 -25.37 3.76 4.77
N GLY A 56 -25.55 4.04 3.47
CA GLY A 56 -24.80 5.05 2.73
C GLY A 56 -23.39 4.61 2.34
N ALA A 57 -23.08 3.32 2.41
CA ALA A 57 -21.84 2.77 1.89
C ALA A 57 -21.85 2.77 0.36
N ARG A 58 -20.70 3.02 -0.30
CA ARG A 58 -20.61 3.23 -1.74
C ARG A 58 -19.50 2.45 -2.40
N GLY A 59 -19.74 2.14 -3.69
CA GLY A 59 -18.77 1.55 -4.60
C GLY A 59 -18.58 0.06 -4.40
N VAL A 60 -17.65 -0.52 -5.12
CA VAL A 60 -17.43 -1.98 -5.16
C VAL A 60 -16.90 -2.56 -3.85
N TYR A 61 -16.37 -1.72 -2.97
CA TYR A 61 -15.89 -2.07 -1.63
C TYR A 61 -16.77 -1.54 -0.49
N GLN A 62 -17.91 -0.94 -0.81
CA GLN A 62 -18.96 -0.49 0.11
C GLN A 62 -18.44 0.29 1.33
N PHE A 63 -17.60 1.30 1.10
CA PHE A 63 -17.12 2.15 2.18
C PHE A 63 -18.18 3.14 2.63
N THR A 64 -18.48 3.17 3.93
CA THR A 64 -19.28 4.21 4.56
C THR A 64 -18.55 5.56 4.53
N ARG A 65 -19.28 6.66 4.72
CA ARG A 65 -18.69 8.00 4.77
C ARG A 65 -17.62 8.12 5.87
N SER A 66 -17.86 7.56 7.05
CA SER A 66 -16.92 7.61 8.17
C SER A 66 -15.63 6.85 7.84
N THR A 67 -15.75 5.65 7.26
CA THR A 67 -14.57 4.86 6.83
C THR A 67 -13.81 5.57 5.72
N ARG A 68 -14.50 6.14 4.71
CA ARG A 68 -13.87 6.93 3.65
C ARG A 68 -13.07 8.11 4.22
N ASN A 69 -13.66 8.89 5.14
CA ASN A 69 -12.98 10.04 5.72
C ASN A 69 -11.72 9.63 6.50
N ARG A 70 -11.79 8.55 7.27
CA ARG A 70 -10.63 7.99 7.98
C ARG A 70 -9.53 7.52 7.02
N ILE A 71 -9.90 6.88 5.91
CA ILE A 71 -8.95 6.44 4.87
C ILE A 71 -8.31 7.65 4.19
N LEU A 72 -9.11 8.68 3.87
CA LEU A 72 -8.63 9.92 3.27
C LEU A 72 -7.64 10.63 4.19
N GLU A 73 -7.97 10.76 5.47
CA GLU A 73 -7.11 11.38 6.48
C GLU A 73 -5.80 10.61 6.67
N LYS A 74 -5.88 9.29 6.78
CA LYS A 74 -4.72 8.45 7.10
C LYS A 74 -3.80 8.18 5.90
N TYR A 75 -4.35 8.02 4.69
CA TYR A 75 -3.60 7.55 3.53
C TYR A 75 -3.65 8.51 2.33
N GLY A 76 -4.42 9.59 2.40
CA GLY A 76 -4.63 10.49 1.28
C GLY A 76 -5.43 9.86 0.11
N LEU A 77 -6.18 8.76 0.36
CA LEU A 77 -6.94 8.02 -0.65
C LEU A 77 -8.43 8.32 -0.53
N ASP A 78 -9.09 8.61 -1.66
CA ASP A 78 -10.54 8.63 -1.72
C ASP A 78 -11.09 7.23 -2.01
N ALA A 79 -11.62 6.57 -0.98
CA ALA A 79 -12.14 5.21 -1.08
C ALA A 79 -13.42 5.11 -1.97
N TRP A 80 -14.02 6.23 -2.38
CA TRP A 80 -15.13 6.28 -3.33
C TRP A 80 -14.68 6.53 -4.77
N ASP A 81 -13.41 6.89 -4.99
CA ASP A 81 -12.82 6.92 -6.32
C ASP A 81 -12.52 5.50 -6.80
N PRO A 82 -13.10 5.05 -7.91
CA PRO A 82 -12.88 3.70 -8.44
C PRO A 82 -11.41 3.33 -8.66
N ASN A 83 -10.57 4.31 -9.02
CA ASN A 83 -9.14 4.09 -9.24
C ASN A 83 -8.36 3.87 -7.93
N GLN A 84 -8.91 4.29 -6.79
CA GLN A 84 -8.26 4.22 -5.47
C GLN A 84 -8.93 3.21 -4.55
N ALA A 85 -10.14 2.74 -4.87
CA ALA A 85 -10.96 1.90 -4.01
C ALA A 85 -10.27 0.60 -3.60
N SER A 86 -9.63 -0.12 -4.54
CA SER A 86 -8.89 -1.34 -4.24
C SER A 86 -7.70 -1.09 -3.30
N LEU A 87 -6.94 -0.02 -3.53
CA LEU A 87 -5.82 0.34 -2.66
C LEU A 87 -6.31 0.77 -1.27
N ALA A 88 -7.42 1.50 -1.20
CA ALA A 88 -8.05 1.88 0.06
C ALA A 88 -8.50 0.65 0.86
N ALA A 89 -9.11 -0.34 0.20
CA ALA A 89 -9.50 -1.62 0.80
C ALA A 89 -8.29 -2.40 1.32
N ALA A 90 -7.25 -2.51 0.51
CA ALA A 90 -6.02 -3.19 0.88
C ALA A 90 -5.33 -2.54 2.09
N LYS A 91 -5.21 -1.21 2.11
CA LYS A 91 -4.64 -0.48 3.26
C LYS A 91 -5.44 -0.70 4.54
N LEU A 92 -6.77 -0.64 4.47
CA LEU A 92 -7.64 -0.90 5.63
C LEU A 92 -7.49 -2.35 6.13
N LEU A 93 -7.48 -3.32 5.22
CA LEU A 93 -7.31 -4.74 5.57
C LEU A 93 -5.94 -5.02 6.17
N LYS A 94 -4.88 -4.40 5.62
CA LYS A 94 -3.53 -4.53 6.16
C LYS A 94 -3.47 -4.00 7.59
N ASP A 95 -4.01 -2.81 7.85
CA ASP A 95 -4.08 -2.25 9.19
C ASP A 95 -4.87 -3.13 10.17
N ASN A 96 -6.00 -3.69 9.69
CA ASN A 96 -6.78 -4.60 10.51
C ASN A 96 -5.98 -5.86 10.83
N ALA A 97 -5.33 -6.47 9.84
CA ALA A 97 -4.52 -7.66 10.03
C ALA A 97 -3.32 -7.40 10.96
N ASP A 98 -2.66 -6.25 10.83
CA ASP A 98 -1.51 -5.89 11.67
C ASP A 98 -1.88 -5.75 13.15
N ARG A 99 -3.11 -5.27 13.46
CA ARG A 99 -3.61 -5.27 14.84
C ARG A 99 -3.82 -6.67 15.41
N HIS A 100 -3.97 -7.66 14.55
CA HIS A 100 -4.24 -9.06 14.89
C HIS A 100 -3.09 -10.01 14.48
N ASN A 101 -1.85 -9.53 14.52
CA ASN A 101 -0.66 -10.34 14.23
C ASN A 101 -0.71 -11.06 12.86
N GLY A 102 -1.31 -10.42 11.85
CA GLY A 102 -1.45 -10.96 10.50
C GLY A 102 -2.70 -11.81 10.27
N ASP A 103 -3.61 -11.92 11.23
CA ASP A 103 -4.85 -12.66 11.09
C ASP A 103 -5.85 -11.94 10.16
N TYR A 104 -5.86 -12.34 8.90
CA TYR A 104 -6.80 -11.82 7.90
C TYR A 104 -8.24 -12.26 8.13
N TYR A 105 -8.49 -13.36 8.83
CA TYR A 105 -9.87 -13.77 9.13
C TYR A 105 -10.55 -12.74 10.06
N THR A 106 -9.88 -12.36 11.14
CA THR A 106 -10.34 -11.29 12.03
C THR A 106 -10.33 -9.93 11.32
N ALA A 107 -9.34 -9.65 10.46
CA ALA A 107 -9.28 -8.42 9.67
C ALA A 107 -10.51 -8.25 8.75
N ILE A 108 -10.98 -9.32 8.10
CA ILE A 108 -12.18 -9.33 7.26
C ILE A 108 -13.44 -9.15 8.11
N ARG A 109 -13.50 -9.72 9.31
CA ARG A 109 -14.62 -9.50 10.26
C ARG A 109 -14.70 -8.04 10.67
N GLU A 110 -13.57 -7.41 10.99
CA GLU A 110 -13.52 -5.98 11.30
C GLU A 110 -13.86 -5.10 10.09
N TYR A 111 -13.44 -5.50 8.91
CA TYR A 111 -13.77 -4.77 7.68
C TYR A 111 -15.28 -4.58 7.54
N HIS A 112 -16.06 -5.64 7.75
CA HIS A 112 -17.52 -5.62 7.64
C HIS A 112 -18.21 -5.09 8.89
N GLY A 113 -17.77 -5.48 10.10
CA GLY A 113 -18.48 -5.24 11.37
C GLY A 113 -17.87 -4.15 12.24
N GLY A 114 -16.73 -3.58 11.85
CA GLY A 114 -15.95 -2.67 12.69
C GLY A 114 -15.17 -3.38 13.79
N THR A 115 -14.48 -2.60 14.60
CA THR A 115 -13.54 -3.10 15.62
C THR A 115 -14.23 -3.68 16.88
N ASP A 116 -15.50 -3.37 17.12
CA ASP A 116 -16.24 -3.90 18.28
C ASP A 116 -16.82 -5.29 17.96
N PRO A 117 -16.33 -6.39 18.60
CA PRO A 117 -16.85 -7.73 18.39
C PRO A 117 -18.36 -7.90 18.68
N LYS A 118 -18.97 -7.01 19.46
CA LYS A 118 -20.42 -7.02 19.70
C LYS A 118 -21.22 -6.84 18.41
N ASN A 119 -20.64 -6.20 17.41
CA ASN A 119 -21.25 -6.00 16.10
C ASN A 119 -21.09 -7.22 15.17
N TRP A 120 -20.35 -8.27 15.60
CA TRP A 120 -20.08 -9.45 14.80
C TRP A 120 -21.18 -10.52 14.94
N GLY A 121 -22.42 -10.10 14.72
CA GLY A 121 -23.61 -10.95 14.78
C GLY A 121 -23.79 -11.84 13.54
N LYS A 122 -25.04 -12.22 13.29
CA LYS A 122 -25.43 -13.13 12.20
C LYS A 122 -24.94 -12.66 10.81
N TYR A 123 -25.06 -11.37 10.53
CA TYR A 123 -24.68 -10.80 9.22
C TYR A 123 -23.17 -10.81 9.01
N ASN A 124 -22.39 -10.52 10.06
CA ASN A 124 -20.92 -10.59 9.97
C ASN A 124 -20.46 -12.05 9.76
N ARG A 125 -21.07 -13.03 10.45
CA ARG A 125 -20.78 -14.45 10.20
C ARG A 125 -21.07 -14.85 8.76
N LYS A 126 -22.22 -14.44 8.21
CA LYS A 126 -22.56 -14.75 6.81
C LYS A 126 -21.61 -14.07 5.81
N TYR A 127 -21.18 -12.85 6.10
CA TYR A 127 -20.21 -12.14 5.29
C TYR A 127 -18.88 -12.91 5.22
N ILE A 128 -18.33 -13.32 6.36
CA ILE A 128 -17.08 -14.07 6.40
C ILE A 128 -17.19 -15.42 5.69
N GLU A 129 -18.32 -16.13 5.83
CA GLU A 129 -18.58 -17.36 5.09
C GLU A 129 -18.53 -17.15 3.57
N ASN A 130 -19.16 -16.09 3.08
CA ASN A 130 -19.15 -15.76 1.65
C ASN A 130 -17.72 -15.43 1.17
N VAL A 131 -16.99 -14.60 1.90
CA VAL A 131 -15.62 -14.19 1.54
C VAL A 131 -14.69 -15.41 1.55
N THR A 132 -14.71 -16.24 2.59
CA THR A 132 -13.85 -17.42 2.69
C THR A 132 -14.16 -18.45 1.60
N LYS A 133 -15.45 -18.65 1.29
CA LYS A 133 -15.86 -19.47 0.15
C LYS A 133 -15.28 -18.95 -1.16
N GLY A 134 -15.40 -17.64 -1.40
CA GLY A 134 -14.85 -17.01 -2.59
C GLY A 134 -13.33 -17.14 -2.67
N MET A 135 -12.62 -17.03 -1.55
CA MET A 135 -11.17 -17.25 -1.52
C MET A 135 -10.81 -18.68 -1.94
N SER A 136 -11.55 -19.66 -1.47
CA SER A 136 -11.36 -21.07 -1.86
C SER A 136 -11.63 -21.31 -3.36
N GLU A 137 -12.69 -20.70 -3.91
CA GLU A 137 -13.02 -20.79 -5.34
C GLU A 137 -11.95 -20.12 -6.21
N LEU A 138 -11.43 -18.97 -5.82
CA LEU A 138 -10.40 -18.23 -6.56
C LEU A 138 -9.02 -18.91 -6.53
N LYS A 139 -8.72 -19.69 -5.51
CA LYS A 139 -7.48 -20.48 -5.40
C LYS A 139 -7.54 -21.83 -6.11
N GLY A 140 -8.68 -22.21 -6.68
CA GLY A 140 -8.84 -23.50 -7.36
C GLY A 140 -8.68 -24.68 -6.41
N ASN A 141 -9.65 -24.91 -5.53
CA ASN A 141 -9.78 -26.09 -4.64
C ASN A 141 -8.54 -26.48 -3.79
N THR A 142 -7.67 -25.57 -3.45
CA THR A 142 -6.70 -25.82 -2.40
C THR A 142 -7.34 -25.50 -1.03
N PRO A 143 -7.49 -26.48 -0.14
CA PRO A 143 -8.10 -26.28 1.18
C PRO A 143 -7.10 -25.53 2.09
N TYR A 144 -7.03 -24.23 1.98
CA TYR A 144 -6.12 -23.42 2.80
C TYR A 144 -6.81 -22.77 4.03
N TYR A 145 -8.14 -22.78 4.12
CA TYR A 145 -8.85 -22.01 5.15
C TYR A 145 -9.82 -22.77 6.06
N ASP A 146 -9.88 -24.09 5.98
CA ASP A 146 -10.74 -24.85 6.91
C ASP A 146 -10.23 -24.87 8.37
N ASN A 147 -9.04 -24.29 8.65
CA ASN A 147 -8.42 -24.37 9.97
C ASN A 147 -8.11 -23.04 10.67
N VAL A 148 -8.62 -21.89 10.22
CA VAL A 148 -8.40 -20.59 10.90
C VAL A 148 -9.53 -20.22 11.86
N SER A 149 -10.34 -21.15 12.29
CA SER A 149 -11.43 -20.88 13.20
C SER A 149 -11.35 -21.62 14.52
N GLN A 150 -10.27 -21.51 15.24
CA GLN A 150 -10.25 -21.60 16.71
C GLN A 150 -8.81 -21.54 17.23
N ASN A 151 -8.51 -20.48 17.97
CA ASN A 151 -7.29 -20.23 18.73
C ASN A 151 -6.04 -19.76 17.95
N ASN A 152 -5.38 -18.73 18.50
CA ASN A 152 -4.12 -18.09 18.11
C ASN A 152 -2.87 -19.00 18.11
N GLU A 153 -3.04 -20.28 17.91
CA GLU A 153 -2.02 -21.22 17.50
C GLU A 153 -2.45 -21.74 16.13
N TYR A 154 -1.57 -21.72 15.14
CA TYR A 154 -1.73 -22.50 13.92
C TYR A 154 -2.12 -23.91 14.38
N ASN A 155 -3.43 -24.21 14.33
CA ASN A 155 -3.94 -25.48 14.80
C ASN A 155 -3.53 -26.50 13.75
N TYR A 156 -2.33 -27.07 13.92
CA TYR A 156 -1.83 -28.21 13.17
C TYR A 156 -2.65 -29.46 13.50
N THR A 157 -3.98 -29.36 13.38
CA THR A 157 -4.88 -30.51 13.56
C THR A 157 -4.82 -31.49 12.39
N ASN A 158 -4.13 -31.12 11.29
CA ASN A 158 -3.66 -32.10 10.33
C ASN A 158 -2.48 -32.86 10.98
N PRO A 159 -2.61 -34.15 11.29
CA PRO A 159 -1.53 -34.93 11.93
C PRO A 159 -0.21 -34.85 11.14
N LEU A 160 -0.28 -34.70 9.80
CA LEU A 160 0.86 -34.48 8.93
C LEU A 160 1.58 -33.16 9.20
N LEU A 161 0.86 -32.08 9.48
CA LEU A 161 1.46 -30.77 9.73
C LEU A 161 2.03 -30.66 11.15
N SER A 162 1.49 -31.38 12.13
CA SER A 162 2.01 -31.36 13.51
C SER A 162 3.41 -31.98 13.60
N GLU A 163 3.71 -32.99 12.78
CA GLU A 163 5.03 -33.65 12.70
C GLU A 163 6.10 -32.73 12.12
N TYR A 164 5.71 -31.82 11.20
CA TYR A 164 6.63 -30.93 10.49
C TYR A 164 6.55 -29.46 10.95
N LYS A 165 5.93 -29.22 12.12
CA LYS A 165 5.68 -27.86 12.65
C LYS A 165 6.93 -26.97 12.65
N ASP A 166 8.05 -27.49 13.14
CA ASP A 166 9.29 -26.72 13.27
C ASP A 166 9.94 -26.46 11.91
N ILE A 167 9.83 -27.43 10.99
CA ILE A 167 10.30 -27.30 9.61
C ILE A 167 9.50 -26.22 8.87
N ILE A 168 8.17 -26.27 8.97
CA ILE A 168 7.27 -25.28 8.35
C ILE A 168 7.53 -23.88 8.92
N LYS A 169 7.74 -23.77 10.23
CA LYS A 169 8.11 -22.51 10.88
C LYS A 169 9.49 -22.01 10.43
N GLY A 170 10.46 -22.93 10.25
CA GLY A 170 11.74 -22.61 9.64
C GLY A 170 11.59 -22.07 8.22
N MET A 171 10.80 -22.75 7.39
CA MET A 171 10.50 -22.32 6.02
C MET A 171 9.84 -20.91 5.97
N GLN A 172 8.90 -20.65 6.87
CA GLN A 172 8.24 -19.32 6.99
C GLN A 172 9.23 -18.22 7.41
N ASN A 173 10.27 -18.58 8.17
CA ASN A 173 11.34 -17.67 8.60
C ASN A 173 12.55 -17.66 7.64
N GLY A 174 12.46 -18.32 6.49
CA GLY A 174 13.52 -18.38 5.49
C GLY A 174 14.68 -19.32 5.84
N VAL A 175 14.51 -20.15 6.83
CA VAL A 175 15.51 -21.14 7.22
C VAL A 175 15.04 -22.52 6.75
N ILE A 176 15.63 -23.01 5.65
CA ILE A 176 15.31 -24.32 5.10
C ILE A 176 16.58 -25.16 5.12
N ASP A 177 16.56 -26.24 5.88
CA ASP A 177 17.64 -27.23 5.87
C ASP A 177 17.24 -28.39 4.96
N TRP A 178 17.74 -28.34 3.73
CA TRP A 178 17.53 -29.41 2.74
C TRP A 178 18.37 -30.67 2.99
N THR A 179 19.23 -30.68 4.00
CA THR A 179 19.98 -31.85 4.43
C THR A 179 19.26 -32.67 5.51
N ASP A 180 18.18 -32.11 6.08
CA ASP A 180 17.35 -32.77 7.06
C ASP A 180 16.37 -33.76 6.39
N ASP A 181 16.41 -35.00 6.80
CA ASP A 181 15.58 -36.08 6.25
C ASP A 181 14.08 -35.79 6.35
N LYS A 182 13.64 -35.13 7.41
CA LYS A 182 12.22 -34.74 7.59
C LYS A 182 11.79 -33.64 6.63
N THR A 183 12.69 -32.70 6.33
CA THR A 183 12.45 -31.65 5.32
C THR A 183 12.27 -32.26 3.94
N LEU A 184 13.13 -33.24 3.59
CA LEU A 184 13.01 -33.99 2.34
C LEU A 184 11.75 -34.84 2.28
N ASP A 185 11.39 -35.51 3.37
CA ASP A 185 10.16 -36.31 3.49
C ASP A 185 8.91 -35.47 3.32
N LEU A 186 8.84 -34.27 3.97
CA LEU A 186 7.76 -33.33 3.79
C LEU A 186 7.63 -32.90 2.32
N TYR A 187 8.73 -32.58 1.65
CA TYR A 187 8.73 -32.18 0.25
C TYR A 187 8.25 -33.31 -0.66
N GLN A 188 8.74 -34.53 -0.44
CA GLN A 188 8.33 -35.68 -1.25
C GLN A 188 6.86 -36.04 -1.10
N LYS A 189 6.31 -35.92 0.12
CA LYS A 189 4.89 -36.22 0.39
C LYS A 189 3.94 -35.08 0.01
N ASN A 190 4.41 -33.82 0.06
CA ASN A 190 3.56 -32.63 -0.14
C ASN A 190 4.29 -31.52 -0.93
N PRO A 191 4.73 -31.78 -2.18
CA PRO A 191 5.52 -30.82 -2.94
C PRO A 191 4.79 -29.51 -3.20
N ASP A 192 3.48 -29.54 -3.46
CA ASP A 192 2.68 -28.33 -3.72
C ASP A 192 2.56 -27.46 -2.48
N PHE A 193 2.45 -28.07 -1.29
CA PHE A 193 2.43 -27.35 -0.03
C PHE A 193 3.77 -26.65 0.21
N VAL A 194 4.89 -27.36 0.09
CA VAL A 194 6.23 -26.81 0.30
C VAL A 194 6.52 -25.69 -0.71
N ASN A 195 6.19 -25.90 -1.99
CA ASN A 195 6.33 -24.89 -3.03
C ASN A 195 5.48 -23.65 -2.75
N THR A 196 4.28 -23.83 -2.21
CA THR A 196 3.41 -22.70 -1.80
C THR A 196 4.03 -21.90 -0.66
N VAL A 197 4.53 -22.57 0.39
CA VAL A 197 5.22 -21.92 1.52
C VAL A 197 6.47 -21.16 1.03
N MET A 198 7.30 -21.81 0.21
CA MET A 198 8.50 -21.21 -0.36
C MET A 198 8.21 -20.02 -1.26
N ASN A 199 7.18 -20.11 -2.11
CA ASN A 199 6.79 -19.00 -2.99
C ASN A 199 6.22 -17.81 -2.19
N THR A 200 5.47 -18.09 -1.12
CA THR A 200 4.97 -17.04 -0.22
C THR A 200 6.14 -16.33 0.48
N TYR A 201 7.13 -17.08 0.94
CA TYR A 201 8.33 -16.51 1.58
C TYR A 201 9.17 -15.69 0.58
N LYS A 202 9.46 -16.24 -0.62
CA LYS A 202 10.20 -15.54 -1.66
C LYS A 202 9.52 -14.23 -2.06
N THR A 203 8.20 -14.26 -2.20
CA THR A 203 7.40 -13.07 -2.51
C THR A 203 7.48 -12.03 -1.37
N GLN A 204 7.50 -12.47 -0.12
CA GLN A 204 7.61 -11.58 1.04
C GLN A 204 9.00 -10.96 1.14
N GLU A 205 10.06 -11.72 0.86
CA GLU A 205 11.44 -11.22 0.86
C GLU A 205 11.67 -10.21 -0.29
N GLU A 206 11.17 -10.52 -1.48
CA GLU A 206 11.18 -9.59 -2.62
C GLU A 206 10.41 -8.31 -2.29
N TYR A 207 9.26 -8.43 -1.66
CA TYR A 207 8.45 -7.30 -1.21
C TYR A 207 9.19 -6.42 -0.19
N LEU A 208 9.83 -7.02 0.83
CA LEU A 208 10.62 -6.27 1.83
C LEU A 208 11.82 -5.57 1.18
N ARG A 209 12.44 -6.21 0.18
CA ARG A 209 13.53 -5.60 -0.60
C ARG A 209 13.03 -4.39 -1.40
N ASP A 210 11.88 -4.52 -2.04
CA ASP A 210 11.28 -3.43 -2.82
C ASP A 210 10.88 -2.25 -1.94
N ILE A 211 10.31 -2.50 -0.74
CA ILE A 211 10.04 -1.44 0.25
C ILE A 211 11.33 -0.72 0.63
N LYS A 212 12.38 -1.47 0.95
CA LYS A 212 13.66 -0.87 1.34
C LYS A 212 14.26 -0.02 0.22
N LEU A 213 14.18 -0.48 -1.02
CA LEU A 213 14.62 0.27 -2.21
C LEU A 213 13.76 1.53 -2.45
N GLU A 214 12.47 1.48 -2.14
CA GLU A 214 11.59 2.64 -2.28
C GLU A 214 11.84 3.67 -1.16
N GLU A 215 12.08 3.22 0.06
CA GLU A 215 12.50 4.09 1.17
C GLU A 215 13.84 4.78 0.88
N GLU A 216 14.83 4.04 0.37
CA GLU A 216 16.12 4.61 -0.03
C GLU A 216 15.97 5.65 -1.15
N ARG A 217 15.12 5.39 -2.14
CA ARG A 217 14.82 6.37 -3.22
C ARG A 217 14.13 7.61 -2.67
N ASN A 218 13.17 7.45 -1.75
CA ASN A 218 12.49 8.58 -1.13
C ASN A 218 13.43 9.45 -0.30
N ILE A 219 14.35 8.83 0.44
CA ILE A 219 15.39 9.56 1.19
C ILE A 219 16.32 10.32 0.23
N GLN A 220 16.74 9.69 -0.87
CA GLN A 220 17.59 10.35 -1.87
C GLN A 220 16.87 11.54 -2.53
N GLU A 221 15.57 11.40 -2.84
CA GLU A 221 14.79 12.49 -3.42
C GLU A 221 14.59 13.65 -2.44
N GLN A 222 14.34 13.35 -1.16
CA GLN A 222 14.26 14.39 -0.12
C GLN A 222 15.60 15.12 0.07
N ASN A 223 16.71 14.40 0.09
CA ASN A 223 18.03 14.99 0.18
C ASN A 223 18.35 15.87 -1.04
N LYS A 224 17.97 15.44 -2.25
CA LYS A 224 18.11 16.23 -3.46
C LYS A 224 17.33 17.55 -3.39
N LYS A 225 16.05 17.48 -2.97
CA LYS A 225 15.21 18.68 -2.78
C LYS A 225 15.79 19.64 -1.74
N LYS A 226 16.38 19.09 -0.67
CA LYS A 226 17.04 19.90 0.37
C LYS A 226 18.26 20.64 -0.19
N VAL A 227 19.12 19.95 -0.92
CA VAL A 227 20.30 20.56 -1.58
C VAL A 227 19.89 21.60 -2.62
N GLU A 228 18.86 21.34 -3.41
CA GLU A 228 18.33 22.33 -4.37
C GLU A 228 17.79 23.58 -3.69
N ALA A 229 17.08 23.43 -2.54
CA ALA A 229 16.59 24.55 -1.76
C ALA A 229 17.73 25.35 -1.11
N GLU A 230 18.78 24.68 -0.60
CA GLU A 230 19.97 25.33 -0.04
C GLU A 230 20.73 26.11 -1.13
N ASN A 231 20.91 25.54 -2.32
CA ASN A 231 21.57 26.21 -3.45
C ASN A 231 20.78 27.44 -3.89
N LYS A 232 19.47 27.35 -3.99
CA LYS A 232 18.62 28.50 -4.32
C LYS A 232 18.72 29.61 -3.30
N TYR A 233 18.73 29.27 -1.99
CA TYR A 233 18.93 30.26 -0.93
C TYR A 233 20.31 30.95 -1.04
N ILE A 234 21.37 30.20 -1.32
CA ILE A 234 22.71 30.73 -1.53
C ILE A 234 22.74 31.71 -2.72
N GLU A 235 22.13 31.37 -3.83
CA GLU A 235 22.03 32.24 -5.01
C GLU A 235 21.27 33.56 -4.70
N GLU A 236 20.17 33.47 -3.95
CA GLU A 236 19.39 34.65 -3.52
C GLU A 236 20.24 35.57 -2.62
N VAL A 237 20.98 35.00 -1.63
CA VAL A 237 21.85 35.77 -0.73
C VAL A 237 23.00 36.42 -1.50
N LEU A 238 23.63 35.72 -2.43
CA LEU A 238 24.71 36.27 -3.26
C LEU A 238 24.22 37.42 -4.15
N THR A 239 23.04 37.24 -4.75
CA THR A 239 22.42 38.30 -5.59
C THR A 239 22.11 39.54 -4.75
N GLN A 240 21.60 39.37 -3.55
CA GLN A 240 21.30 40.48 -2.65
C GLN A 240 22.55 41.24 -2.20
N LYS A 241 23.62 40.53 -1.87
CA LYS A 241 24.92 41.15 -1.54
C LYS A 241 25.51 41.92 -2.72
N GLU A 242 25.34 41.43 -3.94
CA GLU A 242 25.82 42.10 -5.13
C GLU A 242 25.04 43.38 -5.43
N LEU A 243 23.71 43.36 -5.18
CA LEU A 243 22.85 44.56 -5.27
C LEU A 243 23.23 45.60 -4.21
N GLU A 244 23.45 45.21 -2.97
CA GLU A 244 23.91 46.11 -1.90
C GLU A 244 25.28 46.74 -2.27
N LYS A 245 26.21 45.96 -2.78
CA LYS A 245 27.52 46.49 -3.21
C LYS A 245 27.38 47.52 -4.35
N ARG A 246 26.48 47.29 -5.29
CA ARG A 246 26.20 48.26 -6.39
C ARG A 246 25.55 49.55 -5.85
N GLN A 247 24.66 49.45 -4.88
CA GLN A 247 24.07 50.62 -4.22
C GLN A 247 25.12 51.45 -3.47
N VAL A 248 26.00 50.80 -2.73
CA VAL A 248 27.10 51.48 -2.04
C VAL A 248 28.03 52.21 -3.03
N LEU A 249 28.36 51.54 -4.14
CA LEU A 249 29.21 52.16 -5.17
C LEU A 249 28.54 53.37 -5.87
N ALA A 250 27.20 53.31 -6.04
CA ALA A 250 26.42 54.42 -6.60
C ALA A 250 26.29 55.63 -5.66
N THR A 251 26.49 55.46 -4.35
CA THR A 251 26.46 56.55 -3.36
C THR A 251 27.81 57.21 -3.15
N ILE A 252 28.92 56.69 -3.71
CA ILE A 252 30.24 57.32 -3.68
C ILE A 252 30.18 58.53 -4.60
N PRO A 253 30.34 59.79 -4.06
CA PRO A 253 30.33 60.97 -4.91
C PRO A 253 31.56 60.92 -5.84
N LEU A 254 31.32 61.03 -7.13
CA LEU A 254 32.38 61.23 -8.12
C LEU A 254 33.14 62.46 -7.67
N SER A 255 34.33 62.27 -7.10
CA SER A 255 35.25 63.38 -6.82
C SER A 255 35.41 64.18 -8.08
N LYS A 256 35.09 65.49 -8.01
CA LYS A 256 35.20 66.42 -9.15
C LYS A 256 36.47 66.13 -9.92
N SER A 257 36.30 65.91 -11.19
CA SER A 257 37.44 65.86 -12.14
C SER A 257 38.26 67.11 -11.89
N VAL A 258 39.50 66.93 -11.50
CA VAL A 258 40.48 68.02 -11.44
C VAL A 258 40.56 68.60 -12.87
N SER A 259 40.12 69.85 -12.99
CA SER A 259 40.23 70.59 -14.26
C SER A 259 41.71 70.76 -14.60
N SER A 260 42.11 70.26 -15.72
CA SER A 260 43.48 70.29 -16.25
C SER A 260 44.00 71.70 -16.64
N ASN A 261 43.39 72.78 -16.10
CA ASN A 261 43.65 74.15 -16.54
C ASN A 261 44.50 74.96 -15.58
N ASP A 262 45.13 74.44 -14.55
CA ASP A 262 45.97 75.20 -13.61
C ASP A 262 47.48 74.87 -13.63
N ILE A 263 47.97 74.40 -14.76
CA ILE A 263 49.43 74.35 -14.99
C ILE A 263 49.83 75.61 -15.76
N LYS A 264 50.14 76.70 -15.03
CA LYS A 264 50.91 77.81 -15.60
C LYS A 264 52.39 77.41 -15.69
N PRO A 265 53.05 77.56 -16.84
CA PRO A 265 54.50 77.37 -16.90
C PRO A 265 55.17 78.60 -16.25
N ASN A 266 56.00 78.39 -15.22
CA ASN A 266 56.94 79.40 -14.76
C ASN A 266 58.17 79.42 -15.74
N ILE A 267 58.39 80.59 -16.33
CA ILE A 267 59.60 80.99 -17.01
C ILE A 267 60.66 81.33 -16.00
#